data_4339c2da73fc036b6f83a1cda747e233
#
_entry.id   4339c2da73fc036b6f83a1cda747e233
#
_cell.length_a   1.000
_cell.length_b   1.000
_cell.length_c   1.000
_cell.angle_alpha   90.00
_cell.angle_beta   90.00
_cell.angle_gamma   90.00
#
_symmetry.space_group_name_H-M   'P 1'
#
loop_
_entity.id
_entity.type
_entity.pdbx_description
1 polymer ?
#
loop_
_entity_poly.entity_id
_entity_poly.type
_entity_poly.pdbx_seq_one_letter_code
_entity_poly.pdbx_strand_id
1 'polypeptide(L)'
;EQSFDTSSLDGWNELCNLYDSLKNRGIDNIRINFGIVRGLDYYSGIVFEAFDTTSDLGALVGGGRYDNLPNAFGRNDLGATGVAGGVERIILRLDEQGISCIPSNDTTSVLYVNDELKSDAINCASKLRKLGITVNIDLTTKSLKKQMEISSSSKFSIIFAPEEFARGHVVLRNMIDRTEKQISLDELITDPKSILNL
;
A
#
# COMPACT_ATOMS: atom_id res chain seq x y z
N GLU A 1 -31.63 6.27 -12.31
CA GLU A 1 -30.76 5.40 -11.49
C GLU A 1 -31.44 4.03 -11.40
N GLN A 2 -30.88 3.03 -12.07
CA GLN A 2 -31.32 1.64 -11.88
C GLN A 2 -30.68 1.15 -10.57
N SER A 3 -31.49 0.83 -9.57
CA SER A 3 -31.03 0.15 -8.36
C SER A 3 -30.65 -1.28 -8.75
N PHE A 4 -29.37 -1.61 -8.60
CA PHE A 4 -28.87 -2.95 -8.83
C PHE A 4 -29.00 -3.75 -7.51
N ASP A 5 -29.67 -4.90 -7.54
CA ASP A 5 -29.72 -5.78 -6.36
C ASP A 5 -28.37 -6.50 -6.20
N THR A 6 -27.61 -6.08 -5.22
CA THR A 6 -26.28 -6.64 -4.91
C THR A 6 -26.31 -7.79 -3.92
N SER A 7 -27.48 -8.11 -3.37
CA SER A 7 -27.62 -9.14 -2.31
C SER A 7 -27.26 -10.55 -2.79
N SER A 8 -27.30 -10.80 -4.10
CA SER A 8 -26.99 -12.08 -4.74
C SER A 8 -25.58 -12.13 -5.38
N LEU A 9 -24.77 -11.08 -5.23
CA LEU A 9 -23.43 -11.04 -5.82
C LEU A 9 -22.41 -11.65 -4.86
N ASP A 10 -21.80 -12.76 -5.28
CA ASP A 10 -20.63 -13.31 -4.60
C ASP A 10 -19.49 -12.27 -4.59
N GLY A 11 -18.83 -12.13 -3.46
CA GLY A 11 -17.71 -11.18 -3.30
C GLY A 11 -18.11 -9.71 -3.07
N TRP A 12 -19.42 -9.37 -3.03
CA TRP A 12 -19.87 -7.99 -2.80
C TRP A 12 -19.33 -7.41 -1.49
N ASN A 13 -19.39 -8.18 -0.40
CA ASN A 13 -18.88 -7.75 0.89
C ASN A 13 -17.36 -7.52 0.87
N GLU A 14 -16.60 -8.35 0.16
CA GLU A 14 -15.15 -8.17 -0.01
C GLU A 14 -14.85 -6.88 -0.78
N LEU A 15 -15.62 -6.62 -1.84
CA LEU A 15 -15.47 -5.40 -2.64
C LEU A 15 -15.75 -4.15 -1.82
N CYS A 16 -16.83 -4.15 -1.02
CA CYS A 16 -17.17 -3.05 -0.12
C CYS A 16 -16.07 -2.83 0.93
N ASN A 17 -15.62 -3.89 1.59
CA ASN A 17 -14.55 -3.81 2.58
C ASN A 17 -13.25 -3.25 1.99
N LEU A 18 -12.89 -3.66 0.78
CA LEU A 18 -11.73 -3.10 0.07
C LEU A 18 -11.95 -1.62 -0.26
N TYR A 19 -13.12 -1.27 -0.79
CA TYR A 19 -13.48 0.11 -1.10
C TYR A 19 -13.34 1.02 0.12
N ASP A 20 -13.93 0.63 1.24
CA ASP A 20 -13.87 1.39 2.49
C ASP A 20 -12.45 1.49 3.03
N SER A 21 -11.67 0.40 2.95
CA SER A 21 -10.26 0.41 3.33
C SER A 21 -9.43 1.39 2.49
N LEU A 22 -9.68 1.48 1.19
CA LEU A 22 -9.00 2.42 0.31
C LEU A 22 -9.43 3.87 0.61
N LYS A 23 -10.72 4.11 0.85
CA LYS A 23 -11.23 5.43 1.25
C LYS A 23 -10.61 5.91 2.57
N ASN A 24 -10.53 5.04 3.57
CA ASN A 24 -9.89 5.34 4.85
C ASN A 24 -8.40 5.71 4.72
N ARG A 25 -7.74 5.22 3.66
CA ARG A 25 -6.36 5.63 3.31
C ARG A 25 -6.31 6.91 2.49
N GLY A 26 -7.46 7.55 2.24
CA GLY A 26 -7.59 8.77 1.44
C GLY A 26 -7.34 8.54 -0.04
N ILE A 27 -7.69 7.38 -0.57
CA ILE A 27 -7.73 7.11 -1.99
C ILE A 27 -9.17 7.39 -2.44
N ASP A 28 -9.39 8.57 -3.02
CA ASP A 28 -10.74 9.06 -3.35
C ASP A 28 -11.15 8.84 -4.81
N ASN A 29 -10.18 8.62 -5.68
CA ASN A 29 -10.37 8.44 -7.13
C ASN A 29 -10.65 6.99 -7.53
N ILE A 30 -11.41 6.25 -6.71
CA ILE A 30 -11.84 4.88 -6.97
C ILE A 30 -13.29 4.83 -7.39
N ARG A 31 -13.58 3.92 -8.33
CA ARG A 31 -14.94 3.63 -8.80
C ARG A 31 -15.14 2.13 -8.90
N ILE A 32 -16.29 1.64 -8.44
CA ILE A 32 -16.72 0.27 -8.69
C ILE A 32 -17.26 0.21 -10.12
N ASN A 33 -16.73 -0.73 -10.90
CA ASN A 33 -17.16 -0.96 -12.27
C ASN A 33 -17.28 -2.47 -12.53
N PHE A 34 -18.50 -2.96 -12.70
CA PHE A 34 -18.78 -4.37 -12.99
C PHE A 34 -18.49 -4.77 -14.45
N GLY A 35 -18.17 -3.80 -15.30
CA GLY A 35 -17.81 -4.05 -16.71
C GLY A 35 -16.33 -4.35 -16.92
N ILE A 36 -15.49 -4.35 -15.88
CA ILE A 36 -14.08 -4.70 -16.02
C ILE A 36 -13.98 -6.21 -16.17
N VAL A 37 -13.54 -6.64 -17.36
CA VAL A 37 -13.20 -8.04 -17.65
C VAL A 37 -11.72 -8.11 -18.02
N ARG A 38 -10.94 -8.85 -17.23
CA ARG A 38 -9.53 -9.14 -17.54
C ARG A 38 -9.47 -10.36 -18.44
N GLY A 39 -8.62 -10.31 -19.46
CA GLY A 39 -8.56 -11.32 -20.52
C GLY A 39 -7.93 -12.66 -20.13
N LEU A 40 -7.76 -12.96 -18.85
CA LEU A 40 -7.16 -14.20 -18.34
C LEU A 40 -8.04 -14.81 -17.25
N ASP A 41 -8.34 -16.10 -17.37
CA ASP A 41 -9.30 -16.82 -16.53
C ASP A 41 -8.74 -17.23 -15.15
N TYR A 42 -7.56 -16.77 -14.77
CA TYR A 42 -6.96 -17.17 -13.48
C TYR A 42 -7.41 -16.32 -12.29
N TYR A 43 -8.11 -15.20 -12.50
CA TYR A 43 -8.57 -14.37 -11.39
C TYR A 43 -9.66 -15.08 -10.59
N SER A 44 -9.50 -15.11 -9.27
CA SER A 44 -10.41 -15.77 -8.33
C SER A 44 -11.09 -14.78 -7.37
N GLY A 45 -10.84 -13.50 -7.51
CA GLY A 45 -11.36 -12.47 -6.63
C GLY A 45 -11.39 -11.10 -7.33
N ILE A 46 -11.17 -10.05 -6.54
CA ILE A 46 -11.24 -8.66 -7.02
C ILE A 46 -10.20 -8.42 -8.10
N VAL A 47 -10.62 -7.74 -9.17
CA VAL A 47 -9.76 -7.21 -10.23
C VAL A 47 -9.81 -5.69 -10.23
N PHE A 48 -8.75 -5.04 -10.70
CA PHE A 48 -8.69 -3.59 -10.79
C PHE A 48 -7.90 -3.15 -12.01
N GLU A 49 -8.18 -1.93 -12.45
CA GLU A 49 -7.43 -1.20 -13.46
C GLU A 49 -7.23 0.24 -13.01
N ALA A 50 -6.06 0.80 -13.35
CA ALA A 50 -5.79 2.21 -13.10
C ALA A 50 -5.62 2.94 -14.43
N PHE A 51 -6.27 4.11 -14.51
CA PHE A 51 -6.28 4.98 -15.67
C PHE A 51 -5.78 6.36 -15.29
N ASP A 52 -5.09 7.02 -16.20
CA ASP A 52 -4.97 8.47 -16.17
C ASP A 52 -6.22 9.06 -16.86
N THR A 53 -7.01 9.81 -16.09
CA THR A 53 -8.26 10.42 -16.60
C THR A 53 -8.02 11.57 -17.58
N THR A 54 -6.79 12.00 -17.75
CA THR A 54 -6.38 13.07 -18.67
C THR A 54 -5.68 12.55 -19.92
N SER A 55 -5.71 11.22 -20.15
CA SER A 55 -5.05 10.56 -21.28
C SER A 55 -5.95 9.48 -21.88
N ASP A 56 -5.84 9.30 -23.17
CA ASP A 56 -6.55 8.26 -23.94
C ASP A 56 -5.74 6.95 -24.06
N LEU A 57 -4.68 6.79 -23.30
CA LEU A 57 -3.80 5.61 -23.35
C LEU A 57 -4.45 4.32 -22.84
N GLY A 58 -5.67 4.40 -22.30
CA GLY A 58 -6.36 3.27 -21.68
C GLY A 58 -5.77 2.92 -20.29
N ALA A 59 -5.98 1.69 -19.83
CA ALA A 59 -5.44 1.26 -18.55
C ALA A 59 -3.91 1.26 -18.56
N LEU A 60 -3.30 2.00 -17.63
CA LEU A 60 -1.85 2.05 -17.45
C LEU A 60 -1.36 0.85 -16.63
N VAL A 61 -2.17 0.42 -15.67
CA VAL A 61 -1.87 -0.66 -14.73
C VAL A 61 -3.12 -1.50 -14.54
N GLY A 62 -2.94 -2.78 -14.35
CA GLY A 62 -4.03 -3.67 -14.00
C GLY A 62 -3.56 -4.86 -13.18
N GLY A 63 -4.48 -5.41 -12.39
CA GLY A 63 -4.18 -6.53 -11.53
C GLY A 63 -5.40 -7.13 -10.88
N GLY A 64 -5.18 -7.99 -9.90
CA GLY A 64 -6.24 -8.64 -9.14
C GLY A 64 -5.73 -9.78 -8.29
N ARG A 65 -6.67 -10.50 -7.68
CA ARG A 65 -6.43 -11.68 -6.85
C ARG A 65 -6.62 -12.95 -7.68
N TYR A 66 -5.70 -13.90 -7.57
CA TYR A 66 -5.67 -15.13 -8.36
C TYR A 66 -5.14 -16.34 -7.56
N ASP A 67 -5.83 -16.71 -6.50
CA ASP A 67 -5.42 -17.75 -5.54
C ASP A 67 -5.27 -19.14 -6.17
N ASN A 68 -5.90 -19.39 -7.32
CA ASN A 68 -5.81 -20.68 -8.01
C ASN A 68 -4.51 -20.85 -8.82
N LEU A 69 -3.81 -19.77 -9.15
CA LEU A 69 -2.59 -19.85 -9.93
C LEU A 69 -1.43 -20.53 -9.18
N PRO A 70 -1.18 -20.27 -7.88
CA PRO A 70 -0.17 -20.99 -7.11
C PRO A 70 -0.39 -22.51 -7.07
N ASN A 71 -1.64 -22.97 -7.15
CA ASN A 71 -1.97 -24.40 -7.16
C ASN A 71 -1.34 -25.14 -8.34
N ALA A 72 -1.24 -24.47 -9.50
CA ALA A 72 -0.59 -25.03 -10.69
C ALA A 72 0.92 -25.29 -10.48
N PHE A 73 1.50 -24.66 -9.46
CA PHE A 73 2.89 -24.80 -9.04
C PHE A 73 3.03 -25.63 -7.74
N GLY A 74 2.00 -26.37 -7.35
CA GLY A 74 2.01 -27.21 -6.16
C GLY A 74 1.89 -26.47 -4.83
N ARG A 75 1.46 -25.18 -4.84
CA ARG A 75 1.35 -24.33 -3.64
C ARG A 75 -0.13 -24.05 -3.34
N ASN A 76 -0.77 -25.00 -2.65
CA ASN A 76 -2.18 -24.88 -2.25
C ASN A 76 -2.37 -24.11 -0.94
N ASP A 77 -1.30 -23.69 -0.31
CA ASP A 77 -1.22 -22.99 0.96
C ASP A 77 -1.11 -21.46 0.79
N LEU A 78 -1.06 -20.97 -0.45
CA LEU A 78 -0.85 -19.54 -0.74
C LEU A 78 -2.04 -18.93 -1.48
N GLY A 79 -2.44 -17.75 -1.02
CA GLY A 79 -3.17 -16.80 -1.84
C GLY A 79 -2.22 -15.96 -2.67
N ALA A 80 -2.65 -15.49 -3.84
CA ALA A 80 -1.85 -14.67 -4.71
C ALA A 80 -2.60 -13.44 -5.21
N THR A 81 -1.90 -12.34 -5.27
CA THR A 81 -2.34 -11.11 -5.92
C THR A 81 -1.19 -10.49 -6.68
N GLY A 82 -1.48 -9.80 -7.74
CA GLY A 82 -0.45 -9.15 -8.54
C GLY A 82 -0.94 -7.95 -9.30
N VAL A 83 0.02 -7.21 -9.78
CA VAL A 83 -0.18 -6.01 -10.57
C VAL A 83 0.83 -6.00 -11.71
N ALA A 84 0.40 -5.56 -12.88
CA ALA A 84 1.26 -5.32 -14.04
C ALA A 84 0.95 -3.97 -14.65
N GLY A 85 1.99 -3.22 -15.00
CA GLY A 85 1.89 -1.95 -15.67
C GLY A 85 2.45 -2.01 -17.10
N GLY A 86 1.86 -1.24 -18.01
CA GLY A 86 2.41 -1.04 -19.34
C GLY A 86 3.55 -0.03 -19.28
N VAL A 87 4.79 -0.53 -19.25
CA VAL A 87 5.98 0.33 -19.09
C VAL A 87 6.01 1.42 -20.15
N GLU A 88 5.76 1.07 -21.42
CA GLU A 88 5.74 2.01 -22.52
C GLU A 88 4.67 3.09 -22.35
N ARG A 89 3.45 2.70 -21.92
CA ARG A 89 2.36 3.65 -21.66
C ARG A 89 2.69 4.60 -20.52
N ILE A 90 3.31 4.07 -19.45
CA ILE A 90 3.72 4.88 -18.30
C ILE A 90 4.82 5.87 -18.71
N ILE A 91 5.82 5.42 -19.48
CA ILE A 91 6.90 6.29 -19.99
C ILE A 91 6.32 7.39 -20.87
N LEU A 92 5.49 7.04 -21.85
CA LEU A 92 4.83 8.02 -22.72
C LEU A 92 4.08 9.07 -21.90
N ARG A 93 3.38 8.63 -20.87
CA ARG A 93 2.62 9.55 -20.03
C ARG A 93 3.51 10.46 -19.18
N LEU A 94 4.60 9.94 -18.64
CA LEU A 94 5.58 10.73 -17.89
C LEU A 94 6.24 11.78 -18.79
N ASP A 95 6.61 11.40 -20.01
CA ASP A 95 7.22 12.30 -21.00
C ASP A 95 6.24 13.42 -21.39
N GLU A 96 4.95 13.11 -21.63
CA GLU A 96 3.91 14.12 -21.88
C GLU A 96 3.76 15.13 -20.73
N GLN A 97 3.98 14.69 -19.50
CA GLN A 97 3.91 15.52 -18.29
C GLN A 97 5.24 16.24 -17.97
N GLY A 98 6.31 15.96 -18.69
CA GLY A 98 7.64 16.51 -18.41
C GLY A 98 8.23 16.02 -17.07
N ILE A 99 7.79 14.84 -16.60
CA ILE A 99 8.21 14.27 -15.32
C ILE A 99 9.46 13.40 -15.50
N SER A 100 10.53 13.74 -14.78
CA SER A 100 11.73 12.91 -14.67
C SER A 100 11.79 12.26 -13.29
N CYS A 101 11.94 10.94 -13.23
CA CYS A 101 12.08 10.20 -11.98
C CYS A 101 13.54 10.04 -11.59
N ILE A 102 13.92 10.59 -10.44
CA ILE A 102 15.23 10.32 -9.81
C ILE A 102 15.00 9.27 -8.72
N PRO A 103 15.64 8.08 -8.79
CA PRO A 103 15.49 7.06 -7.75
C PRO A 103 16.01 7.57 -6.40
N SER A 104 15.20 7.49 -5.35
CA SER A 104 15.68 7.68 -3.98
C SER A 104 16.03 6.32 -3.38
N ASN A 105 17.25 6.19 -2.84
CA ASN A 105 17.72 4.99 -2.14
C ASN A 105 17.32 4.98 -0.65
N ASP A 106 16.71 6.05 -0.16
CA ASP A 106 16.33 6.20 1.25
C ASP A 106 14.97 5.56 1.49
N THR A 107 14.95 4.38 2.09
CA THR A 107 13.72 3.66 2.46
C THR A 107 13.46 3.78 3.95
N THR A 108 12.22 4.03 4.33
CA THR A 108 11.72 4.00 5.71
C THR A 108 10.78 2.81 5.88
N SER A 109 10.89 2.06 6.97
CA SER A 109 9.95 0.99 7.30
C SER A 109 8.98 1.45 8.38
N VAL A 110 7.71 1.07 8.26
CA VAL A 110 6.70 1.25 9.30
C VAL A 110 6.38 -0.11 9.90
N LEU A 111 6.53 -0.22 11.22
CA LEU A 111 6.38 -1.46 12.00
C LEU A 111 5.31 -1.25 13.07
N TYR A 112 4.69 -2.33 13.51
CA TYR A 112 3.70 -2.32 14.58
C TYR A 112 3.88 -3.51 15.53
N VAL A 113 3.63 -3.27 16.82
CA VAL A 113 3.85 -4.28 17.87
C VAL A 113 2.74 -5.34 17.89
N ASN A 114 1.50 -4.93 17.63
CA ASN A 114 0.31 -5.79 17.65
C ASN A 114 -0.66 -5.43 16.53
N ASP A 115 -1.63 -6.30 16.27
CA ASP A 115 -2.60 -6.13 15.19
C ASP A 115 -3.57 -4.96 15.40
N GLU A 116 -3.79 -4.53 16.63
CA GLU A 116 -4.65 -3.37 16.96
C GLU A 116 -4.06 -2.08 16.36
N LEU A 117 -2.74 -1.95 16.33
CA LEU A 117 -2.02 -0.79 15.78
C LEU A 117 -1.77 -0.87 14.26
N LYS A 118 -2.09 -2.00 13.65
CA LYS A 118 -1.83 -2.24 12.23
C LYS A 118 -2.53 -1.23 11.31
N SER A 119 -3.78 -0.90 11.60
CA SER A 119 -4.53 0.07 10.80
C SER A 119 -3.90 1.46 10.84
N ASP A 120 -3.47 1.90 12.02
CA ASP A 120 -2.82 3.21 12.20
C ASP A 120 -1.44 3.25 11.54
N ALA A 121 -0.68 2.17 11.64
CA ALA A 121 0.60 2.02 10.95
C ALA A 121 0.43 2.10 9.42
N ILE A 122 -0.58 1.43 8.86
CA ILE A 122 -0.92 1.51 7.43
C ILE A 122 -1.31 2.92 7.02
N ASN A 123 -2.12 3.60 7.84
CA ASN A 123 -2.53 4.97 7.59
C ASN A 123 -1.33 5.93 7.58
N CYS A 124 -0.43 5.78 8.55
CA CYS A 124 0.84 6.53 8.60
C CYS A 124 1.68 6.29 7.34
N ALA A 125 1.90 5.03 6.96
CA ALA A 125 2.64 4.68 5.74
C ALA A 125 2.02 5.32 4.50
N SER A 126 0.69 5.33 4.40
CA SER A 126 -0.04 5.95 3.29
C SER A 126 0.16 7.47 3.24
N LYS A 127 0.12 8.15 4.39
CA LYS A 127 0.37 9.60 4.49
C LYS A 127 1.81 9.94 4.12
N LEU A 128 2.79 9.21 4.63
CA LEU A 128 4.21 9.43 4.32
C LEU A 128 4.48 9.23 2.82
N ARG A 129 3.89 8.22 2.17
CA ARG A 129 3.99 8.01 0.72
C ARG A 129 3.41 9.17 -0.08
N LYS A 130 2.29 9.75 0.35
CA LYS A 130 1.73 10.97 -0.27
C LYS A 130 2.66 12.17 -0.19
N LEU A 131 3.52 12.22 0.83
CA LEU A 131 4.54 13.26 1.02
C LEU A 131 5.88 12.92 0.30
N GLY A 132 5.90 11.87 -0.52
CA GLY A 132 7.05 11.47 -1.33
C GLY A 132 8.10 10.65 -0.60
N ILE A 133 7.76 10.08 0.57
CA ILE A 133 8.68 9.20 1.30
C ILE A 133 8.51 7.76 0.80
N THR A 134 9.61 7.09 0.50
CA THR A 134 9.61 5.66 0.16
C THR A 134 9.42 4.85 1.42
N VAL A 135 8.26 4.17 1.54
CA VAL A 135 7.88 3.46 2.76
C VAL A 135 7.59 1.99 2.49
N ASN A 136 8.21 1.12 3.30
CA ASN A 136 7.88 -0.30 3.40
C ASN A 136 7.03 -0.57 4.64
N ILE A 137 6.04 -1.45 4.52
CA ILE A 137 5.24 -1.95 5.65
C ILE A 137 4.89 -3.42 5.38
N ASP A 138 5.05 -4.26 6.40
CA ASP A 138 4.60 -5.66 6.34
C ASP A 138 3.10 -5.71 6.65
N LEU A 139 2.31 -6.28 5.75
CA LEU A 139 0.85 -6.44 5.92
C LEU A 139 0.48 -7.79 6.53
N THR A 140 1.47 -8.68 6.71
CA THR A 140 1.26 -9.98 7.34
C THR A 140 1.37 -9.87 8.87
N THR A 141 0.77 -10.83 9.59
CA THR A 141 0.82 -10.90 11.06
C THR A 141 2.15 -11.47 11.54
N LYS A 142 3.25 -10.74 11.35
CA LYS A 142 4.58 -11.14 11.85
C LYS A 142 4.88 -10.46 13.18
N SER A 143 5.61 -11.17 14.04
CA SER A 143 6.13 -10.57 15.27
C SER A 143 7.01 -9.35 14.96
N LEU A 144 7.07 -8.38 15.88
CA LEU A 144 7.93 -7.20 15.74
C LEU A 144 9.39 -7.57 15.44
N LYS A 145 9.92 -8.63 16.07
CA LYS A 145 11.27 -9.14 15.80
C LYS A 145 11.45 -9.47 14.32
N LYS A 146 10.48 -10.17 13.71
CA LYS A 146 10.55 -10.55 12.30
C LYS A 146 10.38 -9.35 11.36
N GLN A 147 9.51 -8.40 11.72
CA GLN A 147 9.38 -7.14 11.00
C GLN A 147 10.71 -6.35 11.03
N MET A 148 11.39 -6.30 12.18
CA MET A 148 12.71 -5.66 12.34
C MET A 148 13.79 -6.32 11.49
N GLU A 149 13.83 -7.65 11.40
CA GLU A 149 14.75 -8.37 10.51
C GLU A 149 14.55 -7.98 9.04
N ILE A 150 13.30 -7.93 8.59
CA ILE A 150 12.94 -7.57 7.21
C ILE A 150 13.30 -6.10 6.92
N SER A 151 13.13 -5.22 7.88
CA SER A 151 13.42 -3.79 7.75
C SER A 151 14.91 -3.42 7.89
N SER A 152 15.79 -4.41 8.03
CA SER A 152 17.23 -4.17 8.27
C SER A 152 17.93 -3.38 7.15
N SER A 153 17.41 -3.41 5.93
CA SER A 153 17.92 -2.64 4.79
C SER A 153 17.38 -1.21 4.69
N SER A 154 16.42 -0.83 5.54
CA SER A 154 15.87 0.51 5.58
C SER A 154 16.80 1.46 6.34
N LYS A 155 16.78 2.76 6.03
CA LYS A 155 17.52 3.79 6.76
C LYS A 155 16.87 4.05 8.12
N PHE A 156 15.54 4.11 8.15
CA PHE A 156 14.75 4.34 9.35
C PHE A 156 13.65 3.29 9.52
N SER A 157 13.28 3.04 10.78
CA SER A 157 12.08 2.30 11.15
C SER A 157 11.22 3.13 12.10
N ILE A 158 9.94 3.30 11.76
CA ILE A 158 8.92 3.95 12.57
C ILE A 158 8.11 2.85 13.22
N ILE A 159 8.14 2.75 14.55
CA ILE A 159 7.55 1.65 15.30
C ILE A 159 6.33 2.18 16.06
N PHE A 160 5.19 1.60 15.78
CA PHE A 160 3.95 1.79 16.51
C PHE A 160 3.93 0.85 17.71
N ALA A 161 4.12 1.39 18.91
CA ALA A 161 4.08 0.67 20.17
C ALA A 161 2.93 1.24 21.04
N PRO A 162 2.22 0.39 21.83
CA PRO A 162 0.98 0.78 22.50
C PRO A 162 1.12 1.98 23.44
N GLU A 163 2.18 2.00 24.25
CA GLU A 163 2.39 3.05 25.26
C GLU A 163 2.71 4.41 24.63
N GLU A 164 3.55 4.41 23.60
CA GLU A 164 3.91 5.62 22.86
C GLU A 164 2.75 6.14 22.05
N PHE A 165 2.06 5.25 21.36
CA PHE A 165 0.92 5.60 20.51
C PHE A 165 -0.24 6.17 21.33
N ALA A 166 -0.52 5.65 22.53
CA ALA A 166 -1.52 6.20 23.43
C ALA A 166 -1.24 7.67 23.82
N ARG A 167 0.01 8.11 23.72
CA ARG A 167 0.45 9.50 23.97
C ARG A 167 0.63 10.33 22.69
N GLY A 168 0.21 9.79 21.54
CA GLY A 168 0.37 10.45 20.23
C GLY A 168 1.79 10.40 19.67
N HIS A 169 2.62 9.47 20.14
CA HIS A 169 4.02 9.31 19.72
C HIS A 169 4.27 7.99 19.02
N VAL A 170 5.36 7.93 18.28
CA VAL A 170 5.93 6.72 17.69
C VAL A 170 7.41 6.66 18.00
N VAL A 171 8.01 5.46 17.93
CA VAL A 171 9.46 5.31 18.08
C VAL A 171 10.11 5.36 16.72
N LEU A 172 10.98 6.34 16.50
CA LEU A 172 11.84 6.42 15.32
C LEU A 172 13.19 5.80 15.65
N ARG A 173 13.54 4.74 14.93
CA ARG A 173 14.82 4.06 15.01
C ARG A 173 15.64 4.31 13.76
N ASN A 174 16.84 4.82 13.92
CA ASN A 174 17.86 4.82 12.88
C ASN A 174 18.44 3.41 12.77
N MET A 175 18.36 2.79 11.58
CA MET A 175 18.80 1.39 11.40
C MET A 175 20.30 1.26 11.22
N ILE A 176 21.01 2.36 10.93
CA ILE A 176 22.47 2.38 10.76
C ILE A 176 23.17 2.36 12.12
N ASP A 177 22.88 3.33 12.97
CA ASP A 177 23.51 3.50 14.29
C ASP A 177 22.70 2.89 15.44
N ARG A 178 21.49 2.38 15.14
CA ARG A 178 20.56 1.74 16.08
C ARG A 178 20.04 2.64 17.20
N THR A 179 20.18 3.94 17.04
CA THR A 179 19.60 4.90 17.98
C THR A 179 18.09 4.97 17.86
N GLU A 180 17.42 5.19 18.98
CA GLU A 180 15.97 5.32 19.05
C GLU A 180 15.58 6.64 19.71
N LYS A 181 14.52 7.27 19.22
CA LYS A 181 13.89 8.43 19.84
C LYS A 181 12.39 8.37 19.70
N GLN A 182 11.67 8.87 20.70
CA GLN A 182 10.24 9.08 20.59
C GLN A 182 10.00 10.41 19.86
N ILE A 183 9.08 10.39 18.91
CA ILE A 183 8.68 11.56 18.14
C ILE A 183 7.17 11.67 18.10
N SER A 184 6.65 12.88 18.01
CA SER A 184 5.23 13.11 17.79
C SER A 184 4.81 12.58 16.41
N LEU A 185 3.70 11.83 16.37
CA LEU A 185 3.15 11.33 15.11
C LEU A 185 2.68 12.49 14.22
N ASP A 186 2.11 13.53 14.82
CA ASP A 186 1.64 14.71 14.09
C ASP A 186 2.80 15.49 13.47
N GLU A 187 3.91 15.66 14.21
CA GLU A 187 5.13 16.31 13.67
C GLU A 187 5.71 15.48 12.52
N LEU A 188 5.78 14.15 12.68
CA LEU A 188 6.27 13.25 11.64
C LEU A 188 5.44 13.37 10.34
N ILE A 189 4.13 13.47 10.45
CA ILE A 189 3.24 13.60 9.28
C ILE A 189 3.30 15.01 8.68
N THR A 190 3.57 16.03 9.50
CA THR A 190 3.63 17.43 9.05
C THR A 190 4.93 17.72 8.29
N ASP A 191 6.07 17.29 8.81
CA ASP A 191 7.39 17.51 8.20
C ASP A 191 8.29 16.26 8.26
N PRO A 192 7.94 15.21 7.50
CA PRO A 192 8.69 13.96 7.54
C PRO A 192 10.12 14.11 7.00
N LYS A 193 10.35 15.01 6.04
CA LYS A 193 11.68 15.16 5.43
C LYS A 193 12.70 15.70 6.42
N SER A 194 12.32 16.71 7.19
CA SER A 194 13.18 17.25 8.26
C SER A 194 13.46 16.20 9.34
N ILE A 195 12.44 15.47 9.78
CA ILE A 195 12.56 14.46 10.86
C ILE A 195 13.43 13.27 10.44
N LEU A 196 13.31 12.84 9.18
CA LEU A 196 14.02 11.70 8.60
C LEU A 196 15.37 12.09 7.95
N ASN A 197 15.73 13.37 7.95
CA ASN A 197 16.93 13.89 7.28
C ASN A 197 17.05 13.39 5.83
N LEU A 198 15.99 13.65 5.04
CA LEU A 198 15.82 13.23 3.64
C LEU A 198 15.82 14.44 2.69
#